data_b72a9c66e053ffc2f0d650da3bb34af8
#
_entry.id   b72a9c66e053ffc2f0d650da3bb34af8
#
_cell.length_a   1.000
_cell.length_b   1.000
_cell.length_c   1.000
_cell.angle_alpha   90.00
_cell.angle_beta   90.00
_cell.angle_gamma   90.00
#
_symmetry.space_group_name_H-M   'P 1'
#
loop_
_entity.id
_entity.type
_entity.pdbx_description
1 polymer ?
#
loop_
_entity_poly.entity_id
_entity_poly.type
_entity_poly.pdbx_seq_one_letter_code
_entity_poly.pdbx_strand_id
1 'polypeptide(L)'
;MSVIYDAPPTLGRFMRSEAFGRLAAGPVGSGKTTACIMECLRRALGQAKAPDGYRYTRFAFVRQTLKQLKDTVLKDVQSWLAGLGEWRVSDNTFYVEFGDVKSEWVFIPLENSDDQARLLSMQLTGAWMSECIEMDFSVVAPLSGRIGRYPSGNRGTPTWFGIVADTNMPVEMSDWYKFMTAPPPDWQVFIQPSGLAENAENLNYLLQTEETLKLPINHPRRLAQGRRYYERFLEMYGSDHPWVNRYVYAQYGDDPSGEGVFRATFNTKFHVVETTLVIPGYPIIVGQDFGRNPWSLICQVDHMGRLLAHEEVAGTNVGLEKHIVQSLRPRLFQEKYLGAKIIVVGDPSGVNKGQVSEESCFDALKRMGFPAFGAPTNDIDPRLRAVEALLARQTNGGPSLLINRAGCPFLVRAMSGGYRYKRHKDGALRAVPEKFDKEGFSHIADCLQYVALVVHGGLVHEFARRMQPRARPVNRRITAAGWT
;
A
#
# COMPACT_ATOMS: atom_id res chain seq x y z
N MET A 1 -28.00 -32.70 13.49
CA MET A 1 -27.08 -31.67 13.98
C MET A 1 -27.48 -30.36 13.36
N SER A 2 -27.57 -29.27 14.12
CA SER A 2 -27.87 -27.93 13.61
C SER A 2 -26.66 -27.05 13.89
N VAL A 3 -26.15 -26.37 12.85
CA VAL A 3 -25.13 -25.32 13.00
C VAL A 3 -25.89 -24.02 13.23
N ILE A 4 -25.68 -23.40 14.37
CA ILE A 4 -26.29 -22.11 14.71
C ILE A 4 -25.16 -21.06 14.70
N TYR A 5 -25.31 -20.04 13.86
CA TYR A 5 -24.40 -18.92 13.77
C TYR A 5 -25.17 -17.61 13.77
N ASP A 6 -24.90 -16.78 14.76
CA ASP A 6 -25.44 -15.42 14.86
C ASP A 6 -24.37 -14.42 14.40
N ALA A 7 -24.54 -13.93 13.19
CA ALA A 7 -23.56 -13.07 12.56
C ALA A 7 -23.59 -11.65 13.18
N PRO A 8 -22.42 -11.09 13.56
CA PRO A 8 -22.34 -9.69 13.94
C PRO A 8 -22.90 -8.76 12.84
N PRO A 9 -23.40 -7.55 13.20
CA PRO A 9 -24.16 -6.70 12.26
C PRO A 9 -23.48 -6.46 10.92
N THR A 10 -22.19 -6.15 10.90
CA THR A 10 -21.43 -5.92 9.65
C THR A 10 -21.28 -7.21 8.84
N LEU A 11 -20.93 -8.32 9.51
CA LEU A 11 -20.79 -9.61 8.85
C LEU A 11 -22.14 -10.16 8.38
N GLY A 12 -23.24 -9.86 9.09
CA GLY A 12 -24.59 -10.16 8.63
C GLY A 12 -24.95 -9.43 7.33
N ARG A 13 -24.54 -8.17 7.16
CA ARG A 13 -24.70 -7.45 5.88
C ARG A 13 -23.82 -8.05 4.78
N PHE A 14 -22.57 -8.39 5.09
CA PHE A 14 -21.66 -9.08 4.18
C PHE A 14 -22.26 -10.40 3.66
N MET A 15 -22.83 -11.23 4.52
CA MET A 15 -23.45 -12.50 4.14
C MET A 15 -24.73 -12.32 3.33
N ARG A 16 -25.53 -11.29 3.59
CA ARG A 16 -26.77 -11.02 2.84
C ARG A 16 -26.56 -10.38 1.47
N SER A 17 -25.40 -9.80 1.23
CA SER A 17 -25.07 -9.19 -0.06
C SER A 17 -25.03 -10.24 -1.18
N GLU A 18 -25.52 -9.87 -2.34
CA GLU A 18 -25.46 -10.67 -3.59
C GLU A 18 -24.43 -10.17 -4.59
N ALA A 19 -23.56 -9.21 -4.18
CA ALA A 19 -22.44 -8.76 -5.02
C ALA A 19 -21.55 -9.96 -5.38
N PHE A 20 -20.98 -9.93 -6.59
CA PHE A 20 -20.06 -10.96 -7.07
C PHE A 20 -18.85 -11.10 -6.14
N GLY A 21 -18.24 -9.99 -5.76
CA GLY A 21 -17.13 -9.95 -4.83
C GLY A 21 -17.52 -9.25 -3.52
N ARG A 22 -17.16 -9.83 -2.38
CA ARG A 22 -17.44 -9.27 -1.06
C ARG A 22 -16.23 -9.40 -0.17
N LEU A 23 -15.78 -8.28 0.38
CA LEU A 23 -14.63 -8.24 1.26
C LEU A 23 -15.05 -7.74 2.65
N ALA A 24 -14.81 -8.55 3.68
CA ALA A 24 -14.97 -8.18 5.07
C ALA A 24 -13.63 -7.78 5.67
N ALA A 25 -13.50 -6.53 6.12
CA ALA A 25 -12.31 -6.04 6.80
C ALA A 25 -12.65 -5.62 8.23
N GLY A 26 -11.69 -5.76 9.15
CA GLY A 26 -11.95 -5.37 10.52
C GLY A 26 -10.86 -5.79 11.50
N PRO A 27 -11.08 -5.58 12.81
CA PRO A 27 -10.11 -5.91 13.85
C PRO A 27 -9.76 -7.40 13.88
N VAL A 28 -8.64 -7.73 14.50
CA VAL A 28 -8.28 -9.12 14.79
C VAL A 28 -9.32 -9.72 15.76
N GLY A 29 -9.66 -11.01 15.57
CA GLY A 29 -10.64 -11.70 16.44
C GLY A 29 -12.10 -11.28 16.24
N SER A 30 -12.44 -10.48 15.25
CA SER A 30 -13.80 -9.96 15.03
C SER A 30 -14.78 -10.93 14.35
N GLY A 31 -14.38 -12.19 14.11
CA GLY A 31 -15.26 -13.25 13.59
C GLY A 31 -15.36 -13.35 12.06
N LYS A 32 -14.50 -12.66 11.31
CA LYS A 32 -14.50 -12.64 9.83
C LYS A 32 -14.36 -14.03 9.21
N THR A 33 -13.39 -14.81 9.67
CA THR A 33 -13.14 -16.19 9.22
C THR A 33 -14.37 -17.07 9.38
N THR A 34 -15.01 -17.02 10.56
CA THR A 34 -16.26 -17.76 10.80
C THR A 34 -17.37 -17.36 9.84
N ALA A 35 -17.54 -16.05 9.60
CA ALA A 35 -18.54 -15.56 8.64
C ALA A 35 -18.31 -16.08 7.22
N CYS A 36 -17.06 -16.15 6.77
CA CYS A 36 -16.71 -16.69 5.46
C CYS A 36 -17.00 -18.21 5.37
N ILE A 37 -16.68 -18.98 6.42
CA ILE A 37 -17.02 -20.41 6.49
C ILE A 37 -18.55 -20.60 6.40
N MET A 38 -19.31 -19.85 7.19
CA MET A 38 -20.77 -19.93 7.22
C MET A 38 -21.40 -19.47 5.90
N GLU A 39 -20.80 -18.48 5.25
CA GLU A 39 -21.26 -18.04 3.93
C GLU A 39 -21.04 -19.11 2.87
N CYS A 40 -19.88 -19.77 2.83
CA CYS A 40 -19.66 -20.90 1.93
C CYS A 40 -20.63 -22.04 2.18
N LEU A 41 -20.90 -22.37 3.45
CA LEU A 41 -21.89 -23.37 3.83
C LEU A 41 -23.31 -22.96 3.39
N ARG A 42 -23.71 -21.72 3.65
CA ARG A 42 -25.01 -21.18 3.23
C ARG A 42 -25.20 -21.26 1.72
N ARG A 43 -24.17 -20.96 0.93
CA ARG A 43 -24.21 -21.06 -0.54
C ARG A 43 -24.26 -22.50 -1.01
N ALA A 44 -23.59 -23.42 -0.32
CA ALA A 44 -23.72 -24.86 -0.62
C ALA A 44 -25.13 -25.38 -0.38
N LEU A 45 -25.75 -24.99 0.74
CA LEU A 45 -27.15 -25.30 1.07
C LEU A 45 -28.16 -24.65 0.10
N GLY A 46 -27.86 -23.46 -0.40
CA GLY A 46 -28.70 -22.72 -1.34
C GLY A 46 -28.58 -23.16 -2.81
N GLN A 47 -27.64 -24.03 -3.14
CA GLN A 47 -27.45 -24.53 -4.51
C GLN A 47 -28.67 -25.37 -4.95
N ALA A 48 -29.14 -25.17 -6.18
CA ALA A 48 -30.20 -25.97 -6.74
C ALA A 48 -29.79 -27.47 -6.84
N LYS A 49 -30.75 -28.35 -6.67
CA LYS A 49 -30.52 -29.79 -6.79
C LYS A 49 -30.27 -30.18 -8.26
N ALA A 50 -29.29 -31.03 -8.44
CA ALA A 50 -29.09 -31.72 -9.71
C ALA A 50 -30.16 -32.80 -9.93
N PRO A 51 -30.28 -33.38 -11.16
CA PRO A 51 -31.26 -34.44 -11.45
C PRO A 51 -31.16 -35.67 -10.53
N ASP A 52 -29.99 -35.95 -9.98
CA ASP A 52 -29.75 -37.02 -9.01
C ASP A 52 -30.17 -36.70 -7.58
N GLY A 53 -30.71 -35.48 -7.35
CA GLY A 53 -31.21 -35.00 -6.06
C GLY A 53 -30.20 -34.35 -5.17
N TYR A 54 -28.92 -34.29 -5.55
CA TYR A 54 -27.86 -33.67 -4.76
C TYR A 54 -27.58 -32.21 -5.16
N ARG A 55 -26.99 -31.44 -4.24
CA ARG A 55 -26.52 -30.05 -4.40
C ARG A 55 -25.01 -30.06 -4.51
N TYR A 56 -24.48 -29.77 -5.67
CA TYR A 56 -23.05 -29.79 -5.94
C TYR A 56 -22.47 -28.38 -5.93
N THR A 57 -21.44 -28.15 -5.10
CA THR A 57 -20.63 -26.91 -5.12
C THR A 57 -19.16 -27.22 -4.98
N ARG A 58 -18.30 -26.32 -5.47
CA ARG A 58 -16.85 -26.38 -5.27
C ARG A 58 -16.31 -25.00 -4.96
N PHE A 59 -15.69 -24.84 -3.80
CA PHE A 59 -15.08 -23.62 -3.36
C PHE A 59 -13.56 -23.76 -3.30
N ALA A 60 -12.82 -22.75 -3.78
CA ALA A 60 -11.40 -22.62 -3.51
C ALA A 60 -11.20 -21.80 -2.22
N PHE A 61 -10.48 -22.35 -1.25
CA PHE A 61 -10.05 -21.65 -0.03
C PHE A 61 -8.59 -21.26 -0.23
N VAL A 62 -8.32 -19.98 -0.43
CA VAL A 62 -7.04 -19.46 -0.90
C VAL A 62 -6.37 -18.64 0.18
N ARG A 63 -5.08 -18.88 0.42
CA ARG A 63 -4.22 -18.11 1.31
C ARG A 63 -2.76 -18.18 0.85
N GLN A 64 -1.89 -17.34 1.42
CA GLN A 64 -0.48 -17.27 1.03
C GLN A 64 0.24 -18.62 1.13
N THR A 65 0.07 -19.38 2.22
CA THR A 65 0.77 -20.67 2.41
C THR A 65 -0.18 -21.81 2.82
N LEU A 66 0.19 -23.05 2.43
CA LEU A 66 -0.54 -24.25 2.85
C LEU A 66 -0.49 -24.46 4.36
N LYS A 67 0.62 -24.12 5.00
CA LYS A 67 0.75 -24.20 6.44
C LYS A 67 -0.27 -23.29 7.13
N GLN A 68 -0.39 -22.03 6.71
CA GLN A 68 -1.39 -21.11 7.24
C GLN A 68 -2.82 -21.65 7.04
N LEU A 69 -3.13 -22.18 5.85
CA LEU A 69 -4.44 -22.79 5.59
C LEU A 69 -4.75 -23.92 6.57
N LYS A 70 -3.80 -24.82 6.81
CA LYS A 70 -4.00 -25.97 7.73
C LYS A 70 -4.02 -25.57 9.20
N ASP A 71 -3.17 -24.64 9.60
CA ASP A 71 -3.04 -24.25 11.01
C ASP A 71 -4.16 -23.37 11.52
N THR A 72 -4.87 -22.68 10.63
CA THR A 72 -5.97 -21.76 10.97
C THR A 72 -7.27 -22.20 10.31
N VAL A 73 -7.43 -21.98 9.03
CA VAL A 73 -8.69 -22.17 8.29
C VAL A 73 -9.25 -23.59 8.41
N LEU A 74 -8.40 -24.61 8.22
CA LEU A 74 -8.84 -26.00 8.33
C LEU A 74 -9.32 -26.38 9.73
N LYS A 75 -8.61 -25.91 10.77
CA LYS A 75 -9.02 -26.17 12.17
C LYS A 75 -10.37 -25.54 12.48
N ASP A 76 -10.61 -24.31 12.00
CA ASP A 76 -11.90 -23.64 12.17
C ASP A 76 -13.00 -24.37 11.40
N VAL A 77 -12.75 -24.79 10.16
CA VAL A 77 -13.68 -25.59 9.36
C VAL A 77 -14.03 -26.90 10.08
N GLN A 78 -13.03 -27.64 10.55
CA GLN A 78 -13.24 -28.90 11.27
C GLN A 78 -14.00 -28.70 12.58
N SER A 79 -13.76 -27.59 13.28
CA SER A 79 -14.46 -27.26 14.52
C SER A 79 -15.94 -26.94 14.26
N TRP A 80 -16.23 -26.08 13.29
CA TRP A 80 -17.60 -25.66 12.97
C TRP A 80 -18.42 -26.72 12.26
N LEU A 81 -17.80 -27.55 11.43
CA LEU A 81 -18.43 -28.57 10.62
C LEU A 81 -18.15 -29.99 11.12
N ALA A 82 -17.89 -30.15 12.42
CA ALA A 82 -17.67 -31.46 13.02
C ALA A 82 -18.83 -32.42 12.72
N GLY A 83 -18.52 -33.55 12.08
CA GLY A 83 -19.51 -34.55 11.66
C GLY A 83 -20.34 -34.18 10.42
N LEU A 84 -20.03 -33.07 9.73
CA LEU A 84 -20.68 -32.66 8.48
C LEU A 84 -19.75 -32.81 7.27
N GLY A 85 -18.52 -33.25 7.47
CA GLY A 85 -17.56 -33.42 6.37
C GLY A 85 -16.27 -34.08 6.83
N GLU A 86 -15.40 -34.37 5.86
CA GLU A 86 -14.14 -35.06 6.06
C GLU A 86 -12.99 -34.36 5.31
N TRP A 87 -11.83 -34.25 5.96
CA TRP A 87 -10.60 -33.75 5.36
C TRP A 87 -9.83 -34.87 4.65
N ARG A 88 -9.54 -34.69 3.35
CA ARG A 88 -8.71 -35.60 2.59
C ARG A 88 -7.35 -34.95 2.31
N VAL A 89 -6.30 -35.58 2.85
CA VAL A 89 -4.92 -35.07 2.77
C VAL A 89 -4.35 -35.14 1.34
N SER A 90 -4.73 -36.18 0.57
CA SER A 90 -4.18 -36.45 -0.76
C SER A 90 -4.40 -35.33 -1.78
N ASP A 91 -5.48 -34.60 -1.65
CA ASP A 91 -5.87 -33.53 -2.59
C ASP A 91 -6.10 -32.17 -1.91
N ASN A 92 -5.80 -32.09 -0.60
CA ASN A 92 -6.01 -30.91 0.24
C ASN A 92 -7.46 -30.38 0.15
N THR A 93 -8.44 -31.26 0.25
CA THR A 93 -9.85 -30.92 0.13
C THR A 93 -10.63 -31.34 1.37
N PHE A 94 -11.50 -30.45 1.87
CA PHE A 94 -12.52 -30.79 2.86
C PHE A 94 -13.83 -31.03 2.14
N TYR A 95 -14.31 -32.28 2.20
CA TYR A 95 -15.58 -32.71 1.61
C TYR A 95 -16.70 -32.51 2.59
N VAL A 96 -17.63 -31.61 2.31
CA VAL A 96 -18.82 -31.37 3.11
C VAL A 96 -19.93 -32.24 2.54
N GLU A 97 -20.33 -33.28 3.29
CA GLU A 97 -21.33 -34.23 2.86
C GLU A 97 -22.33 -34.49 3.97
N PHE A 98 -23.52 -33.92 3.83
CA PHE A 98 -24.64 -34.19 4.74
C PHE A 98 -25.98 -33.93 4.03
N GLY A 99 -26.98 -34.77 4.30
CA GLY A 99 -28.28 -34.69 3.64
C GLY A 99 -28.15 -34.79 2.12
N ASP A 100 -28.56 -33.75 1.41
CA ASP A 100 -28.46 -33.64 -0.03
C ASP A 100 -27.28 -32.75 -0.51
N VAL A 101 -26.41 -32.28 0.39
CA VAL A 101 -25.27 -31.43 0.07
C VAL A 101 -24.02 -32.25 -0.21
N LYS A 102 -23.36 -31.95 -1.33
CA LYS A 102 -22.04 -32.47 -1.71
C LYS A 102 -21.17 -31.29 -2.15
N SER A 103 -20.38 -30.76 -1.22
CA SER A 103 -19.55 -29.58 -1.47
C SER A 103 -18.06 -29.90 -1.27
N GLU A 104 -17.25 -29.52 -2.26
CA GLU A 104 -15.80 -29.68 -2.23
C GLU A 104 -15.16 -28.34 -1.84
N TRP A 105 -14.43 -28.28 -0.72
CA TRP A 105 -13.69 -27.11 -0.26
C TRP A 105 -12.19 -27.35 -0.45
N VAL A 106 -11.66 -26.87 -1.57
CA VAL A 106 -10.29 -27.14 -2.00
C VAL A 106 -9.35 -26.07 -1.44
N PHE A 107 -8.36 -26.51 -0.67
CA PHE A 107 -7.38 -25.61 -0.03
C PHE A 107 -6.20 -25.39 -0.97
N ILE A 108 -6.00 -24.16 -1.40
CA ILE A 108 -5.00 -23.79 -2.41
C ILE A 108 -4.08 -22.70 -1.85
N PRO A 109 -2.80 -23.02 -1.60
CA PRO A 109 -1.80 -22.00 -1.30
C PRO A 109 -1.45 -21.22 -2.57
N LEU A 110 -0.74 -20.09 -2.39
CA LEU A 110 -0.18 -19.28 -3.48
C LEU A 110 1.33 -19.09 -3.29
N GLU A 111 2.04 -20.18 -2.92
CA GLU A 111 3.46 -20.14 -2.61
C GLU A 111 4.34 -20.01 -3.85
N ASN A 112 3.88 -20.56 -4.96
CA ASN A 112 4.66 -20.67 -6.20
C ASN A 112 3.77 -20.62 -7.47
N SER A 113 4.43 -20.65 -8.63
CA SER A 113 3.74 -20.62 -9.94
C SER A 113 2.85 -21.82 -10.20
N ASP A 114 3.19 -22.98 -9.64
CA ASP A 114 2.42 -24.22 -9.85
C ASP A 114 1.08 -24.17 -9.12
N ASP A 115 1.06 -23.57 -7.92
CA ASP A 115 -0.17 -23.31 -7.17
C ASP A 115 -1.10 -22.37 -7.94
N GLN A 116 -0.53 -21.32 -8.54
CA GLN A 116 -1.30 -20.41 -9.40
C GLN A 116 -1.83 -21.12 -10.64
N ALA A 117 -1.01 -21.94 -11.30
CA ALA A 117 -1.43 -22.74 -12.45
C ALA A 117 -2.53 -23.72 -12.08
N ARG A 118 -2.45 -24.37 -10.91
CA ARG A 118 -3.51 -25.24 -10.39
C ARG A 118 -4.83 -24.48 -10.21
N LEU A 119 -4.79 -23.32 -9.58
CA LEU A 119 -5.97 -22.46 -9.40
C LEU A 119 -6.59 -22.10 -10.75
N LEU A 120 -5.77 -21.76 -11.75
CA LEU A 120 -6.21 -21.39 -13.09
C LEU A 120 -6.80 -22.54 -13.90
N SER A 121 -6.57 -23.79 -13.52
CA SER A 121 -7.13 -24.97 -14.19
C SER A 121 -8.50 -25.38 -13.63
N MET A 122 -8.92 -24.83 -12.48
CA MET A 122 -10.13 -25.27 -11.78
C MET A 122 -11.42 -24.69 -12.35
N GLN A 123 -12.50 -25.41 -12.12
CA GLN A 123 -13.87 -24.94 -12.29
C GLN A 123 -14.51 -24.82 -10.91
N LEU A 124 -14.95 -23.61 -10.53
CA LEU A 124 -15.39 -23.28 -9.19
C LEU A 124 -16.80 -22.71 -9.19
N THR A 125 -17.55 -22.98 -8.13
CA THR A 125 -18.77 -22.26 -7.77
C THR A 125 -18.40 -20.90 -7.22
N GLY A 126 -17.49 -20.87 -6.26
CA GLY A 126 -17.02 -19.68 -5.61
C GLY A 126 -15.62 -19.84 -5.02
N ALA A 127 -15.10 -18.78 -4.41
CA ALA A 127 -13.85 -18.82 -3.69
C ALA A 127 -13.92 -18.01 -2.39
N TRP A 128 -13.08 -18.39 -1.44
CA TRP A 128 -12.78 -17.59 -0.25
C TRP A 128 -11.29 -17.27 -0.21
N MET A 129 -10.97 -15.97 -0.19
CA MET A 129 -9.62 -15.44 -0.03
C MET A 129 -9.42 -15.07 1.44
N SER A 130 -8.77 -15.93 2.22
CA SER A 130 -8.52 -15.70 3.65
C SER A 130 -7.29 -14.83 3.85
N GLU A 131 -7.42 -13.79 4.68
CA GLU A 131 -6.40 -12.76 4.93
C GLU A 131 -5.81 -12.21 3.61
N CYS A 132 -6.69 -11.74 2.74
CA CYS A 132 -6.36 -11.42 1.35
C CYS A 132 -5.25 -10.38 1.17
N ILE A 133 -5.02 -9.47 2.13
CA ILE A 133 -3.90 -8.52 2.09
C ILE A 133 -2.50 -9.16 2.15
N GLU A 134 -2.40 -10.42 2.59
CA GLU A 134 -1.15 -11.17 2.58
C GLU A 134 -0.77 -11.67 1.18
N MET A 135 -1.75 -11.74 0.26
CA MET A 135 -1.59 -12.25 -1.09
C MET A 135 -1.31 -11.13 -2.10
N ASP A 136 -0.59 -11.47 -3.17
CA ASP A 136 -0.42 -10.56 -4.30
C ASP A 136 -1.79 -10.24 -4.93
N PHE A 137 -2.06 -8.96 -5.14
CA PHE A 137 -3.35 -8.50 -5.68
C PHE A 137 -3.64 -9.04 -7.08
N SER A 138 -2.61 -9.36 -7.85
CA SER A 138 -2.73 -9.90 -9.20
C SER A 138 -3.51 -11.22 -9.30
N VAL A 139 -3.70 -11.92 -8.17
CA VAL A 139 -4.47 -13.18 -8.12
C VAL A 139 -5.98 -12.97 -8.30
N VAL A 140 -6.51 -11.78 -8.02
CA VAL A 140 -7.96 -11.51 -8.03
C VAL A 140 -8.57 -11.73 -9.41
N ALA A 141 -7.96 -11.19 -10.46
CA ALA A 141 -8.50 -11.29 -11.81
C ALA A 141 -8.46 -12.72 -12.38
N PRO A 142 -7.35 -13.47 -12.27
CA PRO A 142 -7.32 -14.88 -12.68
C PRO A 142 -8.32 -15.76 -11.91
N LEU A 143 -8.45 -15.56 -10.59
CA LEU A 143 -9.41 -16.28 -9.76
C LEU A 143 -10.85 -16.00 -10.21
N SER A 144 -11.19 -14.73 -10.44
CA SER A 144 -12.53 -14.33 -10.94
C SER A 144 -12.92 -15.06 -12.22
N GLY A 145 -11.97 -15.31 -13.12
CA GLY A 145 -12.17 -16.07 -14.35
C GLY A 145 -12.46 -17.57 -14.16
N ARG A 146 -12.38 -18.11 -12.95
CA ARG A 146 -12.67 -19.51 -12.62
C ARG A 146 -14.04 -19.70 -11.96
N ILE A 147 -14.63 -18.63 -11.46
CA ILE A 147 -15.89 -18.63 -10.71
C ILE A 147 -17.09 -18.80 -11.64
N GLY A 148 -18.13 -19.48 -11.16
CA GLY A 148 -19.37 -19.71 -11.88
C GLY A 148 -19.29 -20.85 -12.92
N ARG A 149 -18.24 -21.68 -12.88
CA ARG A 149 -18.02 -22.80 -13.83
C ARG A 149 -18.38 -24.18 -13.26
N TYR A 150 -18.70 -24.27 -11.99
CA TYR A 150 -19.12 -25.50 -11.32
C TYR A 150 -20.37 -25.23 -10.47
N PRO A 151 -21.36 -26.13 -10.42
CA PRO A 151 -21.47 -27.38 -11.17
C PRO A 151 -21.71 -27.17 -12.66
N SER A 152 -21.49 -28.22 -13.46
CA SER A 152 -21.71 -28.19 -14.90
C SER A 152 -22.19 -29.56 -15.41
N GLY A 153 -22.75 -29.60 -16.60
CA GLY A 153 -23.27 -30.80 -17.22
C GLY A 153 -24.40 -31.47 -16.42
N ASN A 154 -24.29 -32.75 -16.13
CA ASN A 154 -25.30 -33.54 -15.41
C ASN A 154 -25.49 -33.09 -13.92
N ARG A 155 -24.58 -32.27 -13.40
CA ARG A 155 -24.67 -31.70 -12.03
C ARG A 155 -25.38 -30.37 -11.98
N GLY A 156 -25.91 -29.88 -13.10
CA GLY A 156 -26.63 -28.62 -13.23
C GLY A 156 -25.74 -27.42 -13.45
N THR A 157 -26.21 -26.25 -13.05
CA THR A 157 -25.50 -24.95 -13.14
C THR A 157 -25.42 -24.29 -11.77
N PRO A 158 -24.46 -23.40 -11.52
CA PRO A 158 -24.40 -22.69 -10.24
C PRO A 158 -25.61 -21.77 -10.05
N THR A 159 -26.28 -21.91 -8.93
CA THR A 159 -27.39 -21.02 -8.51
C THR A 159 -26.85 -19.68 -8.03
N TRP A 160 -25.69 -19.71 -7.40
CA TRP A 160 -24.92 -18.56 -6.97
C TRP A 160 -23.45 -18.78 -7.36
N PHE A 161 -22.75 -17.69 -7.62
CA PHE A 161 -21.31 -17.69 -7.84
C PHE A 161 -20.70 -16.37 -7.37
N GLY A 162 -19.47 -16.39 -6.86
CA GLY A 162 -18.79 -15.19 -6.40
C GLY A 162 -17.54 -15.46 -5.56
N ILE A 163 -16.93 -14.38 -5.08
CA ILE A 163 -15.75 -14.41 -4.23
C ILE A 163 -16.11 -13.75 -2.89
N VAL A 164 -15.79 -14.43 -1.80
CA VAL A 164 -15.76 -13.84 -0.47
C VAL A 164 -14.30 -13.67 -0.04
N ALA A 165 -14.00 -12.58 0.64
CA ALA A 165 -12.67 -12.32 1.15
C ALA A 165 -12.76 -11.77 2.58
N ASP A 166 -11.77 -12.07 3.39
CA ASP A 166 -11.62 -11.46 4.69
C ASP A 166 -10.18 -10.98 4.92
N THR A 167 -10.04 -9.94 5.74
CA THR A 167 -8.74 -9.39 6.08
C THR A 167 -8.80 -8.41 7.26
N ASN A 168 -7.62 -8.02 7.75
CA ASN A 168 -7.46 -6.79 8.53
C ASN A 168 -7.24 -5.61 7.59
N MET A 169 -7.11 -4.39 8.13
CA MET A 169 -6.96 -3.21 7.28
C MET A 169 -5.60 -3.21 6.56
N PRO A 170 -5.58 -2.95 5.25
CA PRO A 170 -4.34 -2.91 4.47
C PRO A 170 -3.47 -1.71 4.83
N VAL A 171 -2.21 -1.79 4.43
CA VAL A 171 -1.32 -0.63 4.39
C VAL A 171 -1.88 0.36 3.37
N GLU A 172 -1.91 1.63 3.74
CA GLU A 172 -2.35 2.68 2.82
C GLU A 172 -1.53 2.65 1.50
N MET A 173 -2.15 3.06 0.39
CA MET A 173 -1.60 3.09 -0.97
C MET A 173 -1.18 1.74 -1.56
N SER A 174 -1.23 0.64 -0.80
CA SER A 174 -1.12 -0.71 -1.38
C SER A 174 -2.23 -0.96 -2.40
N ASP A 175 -2.08 -1.98 -3.25
CA ASP A 175 -3.13 -2.29 -4.23
C ASP A 175 -4.42 -2.73 -3.55
N TRP A 176 -4.34 -3.41 -2.41
CA TRP A 176 -5.51 -3.72 -1.58
C TRP A 176 -6.17 -2.48 -0.99
N TYR A 177 -5.39 -1.46 -0.59
CA TYR A 177 -5.96 -0.18 -0.16
C TYR A 177 -6.73 0.52 -1.29
N LYS A 178 -6.12 0.62 -2.48
CA LYS A 178 -6.76 1.21 -3.67
C LYS A 178 -8.05 0.49 -4.01
N PHE A 179 -8.01 -0.84 -3.99
CA PHE A 179 -9.17 -1.68 -4.23
C PHE A 179 -10.28 -1.46 -3.20
N MET A 180 -9.94 -1.39 -1.91
CA MET A 180 -10.93 -1.22 -0.84
C MET A 180 -11.54 0.18 -0.81
N THR A 181 -10.80 1.21 -1.20
CA THR A 181 -11.27 2.61 -1.24
C THR A 181 -12.05 2.96 -2.49
N ALA A 182 -11.81 2.23 -3.59
CA ALA A 182 -12.51 2.40 -4.86
C ALA A 182 -12.79 1.01 -5.49
N PRO A 183 -13.66 0.20 -4.88
CA PRO A 183 -13.94 -1.15 -5.38
C PRO A 183 -14.63 -1.10 -6.74
N PRO A 184 -14.41 -2.09 -7.62
CA PRO A 184 -15.19 -2.25 -8.86
C PRO A 184 -16.69 -2.36 -8.58
N PRO A 185 -17.56 -2.04 -9.55
CA PRO A 185 -19.01 -2.00 -9.33
C PRO A 185 -19.65 -3.31 -8.86
N ASP A 186 -19.04 -4.45 -9.17
CA ASP A 186 -19.48 -5.78 -8.77
C ASP A 186 -18.88 -6.27 -7.43
N TRP A 187 -18.10 -5.41 -6.76
CA TRP A 187 -17.52 -5.67 -5.45
C TRP A 187 -18.08 -4.75 -4.36
N GLN A 188 -18.26 -5.31 -3.16
CA GLN A 188 -18.63 -4.59 -1.96
C GLN A 188 -17.65 -4.83 -0.82
N VAL A 189 -17.29 -3.75 -0.12
CA VAL A 189 -16.40 -3.79 1.04
C VAL A 189 -17.20 -3.50 2.30
N PHE A 190 -17.03 -4.34 3.32
CA PHE A 190 -17.70 -4.27 4.60
C PHE A 190 -16.65 -4.10 5.69
N ILE A 191 -16.56 -2.90 6.25
CA ILE A 191 -15.60 -2.59 7.31
C ILE A 191 -16.31 -2.66 8.66
N GLN A 192 -15.81 -3.52 9.56
CA GLN A 192 -16.28 -3.61 10.93
C GLN A 192 -15.80 -2.41 11.76
N PRO A 193 -16.53 -2.03 12.79
CA PRO A 193 -16.09 -0.98 13.71
C PRO A 193 -14.81 -1.38 14.45
N SER A 194 -14.15 -0.38 15.04
CA SER A 194 -13.01 -0.61 15.93
C SER A 194 -13.36 -1.62 17.03
N GLY A 195 -12.41 -2.47 17.40
CA GLY A 195 -12.56 -3.40 18.53
C GLY A 195 -12.80 -2.72 19.88
N LEU A 196 -12.54 -1.42 19.98
CA LEU A 196 -12.76 -0.59 21.17
C LEU A 196 -13.97 0.36 21.07
N ALA A 197 -14.63 0.42 19.91
CA ALA A 197 -15.83 1.23 19.74
C ALA A 197 -16.98 0.72 20.64
N GLU A 198 -17.95 1.57 20.90
CA GLU A 198 -19.17 1.17 21.65
C GLU A 198 -19.91 0.02 20.95
N ASN A 199 -19.96 0.09 19.63
CA ASN A 199 -20.57 -0.92 18.76
C ASN A 199 -19.58 -1.99 18.27
N ALA A 200 -18.48 -2.23 19.01
CA ALA A 200 -17.51 -3.26 18.66
C ALA A 200 -18.18 -4.63 18.55
N GLU A 201 -17.83 -5.35 17.51
CA GLU A 201 -18.44 -6.64 17.19
C GLU A 201 -17.66 -7.80 17.81
N ASN A 202 -18.32 -8.95 17.99
CA ASN A 202 -17.74 -10.22 18.48
C ASN A 202 -17.21 -10.21 19.93
N LEU A 203 -17.44 -9.18 20.72
CA LEU A 203 -16.95 -9.10 22.11
C LEU A 203 -17.48 -10.26 23.00
N ASN A 204 -18.66 -10.78 22.70
CA ASN A 204 -19.25 -11.88 23.44
C ASN A 204 -18.44 -13.19 23.41
N TYR A 205 -17.49 -13.31 22.50
CA TYR A 205 -16.72 -14.54 22.24
C TYR A 205 -15.22 -14.39 22.49
N LEU A 206 -14.73 -13.16 22.69
CA LEU A 206 -13.33 -12.88 22.89
C LEU A 206 -12.94 -12.97 24.36
N LEU A 207 -11.83 -13.65 24.66
CA LEU A 207 -11.20 -13.75 25.99
C LEU A 207 -12.17 -14.16 27.10
N GLN A 208 -13.25 -14.89 26.79
CA GLN A 208 -14.25 -15.29 27.77
C GLN A 208 -13.71 -16.33 28.75
N THR A 209 -14.15 -16.22 30.02
CA THR A 209 -13.93 -17.20 31.07
C THR A 209 -15.15 -18.10 31.20
N GLU A 210 -15.02 -19.20 31.93
CA GLU A 210 -16.17 -20.09 32.23
C GLU A 210 -17.33 -19.34 32.91
N GLU A 211 -16.99 -18.40 33.79
CA GLU A 211 -18.00 -17.57 34.48
C GLU A 211 -18.71 -16.63 33.51
N THR A 212 -17.97 -15.94 32.63
CA THR A 212 -18.57 -14.99 31.69
C THR A 212 -19.34 -15.68 30.57
N LEU A 213 -18.96 -16.90 30.17
CA LEU A 213 -19.73 -17.72 29.22
C LEU A 213 -21.12 -18.15 29.75
N LYS A 214 -21.29 -18.27 31.07
CA LYS A 214 -22.58 -18.56 31.69
C LYS A 214 -23.55 -17.36 31.68
N LEU A 215 -23.03 -16.15 31.44
CA LEU A 215 -23.83 -14.93 31.33
C LEU A 215 -24.52 -14.84 29.96
N PRO A 216 -25.69 -14.19 29.90
CA PRO A 216 -26.38 -13.95 28.63
C PRO A 216 -25.51 -13.21 27.62
N ILE A 217 -25.79 -13.39 26.32
CA ILE A 217 -25.22 -12.59 25.23
C ILE A 217 -25.53 -11.11 25.51
N ASN A 218 -24.54 -10.24 25.25
CA ASN A 218 -24.58 -8.80 25.52
C ASN A 218 -24.66 -8.40 27.02
N HIS A 219 -24.42 -9.33 27.93
CA HIS A 219 -24.30 -8.95 29.35
C HIS A 219 -23.07 -8.04 29.55
N PRO A 220 -23.17 -6.93 30.32
CA PRO A 220 -22.08 -5.94 30.47
C PRO A 220 -20.75 -6.54 30.89
N ARG A 221 -20.73 -7.48 31.85
CA ARG A 221 -19.50 -8.17 32.28
C ARG A 221 -18.87 -9.03 31.17
N ARG A 222 -19.70 -9.65 30.33
CA ARG A 222 -19.26 -10.45 29.18
C ARG A 222 -18.64 -9.56 28.10
N LEU A 223 -19.29 -8.45 27.80
CA LEU A 223 -18.74 -7.44 26.84
C LEU A 223 -17.46 -6.79 27.36
N ALA A 224 -17.41 -6.44 28.67
CA ALA A 224 -16.19 -5.90 29.28
C ALA A 224 -15.03 -6.89 29.20
N GLN A 225 -15.27 -8.18 29.46
CA GLN A 225 -14.24 -9.22 29.31
C GLN A 225 -13.74 -9.31 27.86
N GLY A 226 -14.64 -9.27 26.88
CA GLY A 226 -14.25 -9.26 25.46
C GLY A 226 -13.46 -8.01 25.06
N ARG A 227 -13.78 -6.85 25.64
CA ARG A 227 -13.07 -5.59 25.39
C ARG A 227 -11.63 -5.64 25.88
N ARG A 228 -11.35 -6.34 27.00
CA ARG A 228 -10.00 -6.60 27.51
C ARG A 228 -9.07 -7.26 26.49
N TYR A 229 -9.63 -8.00 25.52
CA TYR A 229 -8.83 -8.57 24.43
C TYR A 229 -8.08 -7.49 23.62
N TYR A 230 -8.77 -6.39 23.32
CA TYR A 230 -8.17 -5.28 22.55
C TYR A 230 -7.36 -4.33 23.44
N GLU A 231 -7.79 -4.07 24.66
CA GLU A 231 -7.10 -3.20 25.62
C GLU A 231 -5.65 -3.67 25.88
N ARG A 232 -5.44 -4.98 25.96
CA ARG A 232 -4.08 -5.56 26.13
C ARG A 232 -3.11 -5.17 24.99
N PHE A 233 -3.59 -5.00 23.77
CA PHE A 233 -2.73 -4.56 22.68
C PHE A 233 -2.33 -3.10 22.82
N LEU A 234 -3.19 -2.25 23.37
CA LEU A 234 -2.85 -0.88 23.69
C LEU A 234 -1.81 -0.80 24.82
N GLU A 235 -1.99 -1.64 25.84
CA GLU A 235 -1.02 -1.76 26.95
C GLU A 235 0.37 -2.21 26.44
N MET A 236 0.40 -3.11 25.47
CA MET A 236 1.64 -3.68 24.91
C MET A 236 2.34 -2.75 23.91
N TYR A 237 1.61 -2.10 23.04
CA TYR A 237 2.17 -1.36 21.91
C TYR A 237 1.99 0.15 21.99
N GLY A 238 1.08 0.66 22.82
CA GLY A 238 0.61 2.05 22.82
C GLY A 238 -0.48 2.31 21.79
N SER A 239 -1.29 3.35 22.05
CA SER A 239 -2.46 3.71 21.22
C SER A 239 -2.11 4.10 19.78
N ASP A 240 -0.94 4.70 19.57
CA ASP A 240 -0.52 5.28 18.27
C ASP A 240 0.31 4.31 17.42
N HIS A 241 0.45 3.06 17.88
CA HIS A 241 1.26 2.08 17.16
C HIS A 241 0.58 1.65 15.86
N PRO A 242 1.30 1.58 14.69
CA PRO A 242 0.70 1.21 13.39
C PRO A 242 -0.03 -0.13 13.42
N TRP A 243 0.45 -1.09 14.18
CA TRP A 243 -0.23 -2.37 14.36
C TRP A 243 -1.61 -2.18 15.04
N VAL A 244 -1.68 -1.36 16.09
CA VAL A 244 -2.93 -1.06 16.82
C VAL A 244 -3.93 -0.37 15.89
N ASN A 245 -3.47 0.59 15.07
CA ASN A 245 -4.33 1.27 14.10
C ASN A 245 -5.01 0.29 13.15
N ARG A 246 -4.27 -0.67 12.61
CA ARG A 246 -4.79 -1.61 11.63
C ARG A 246 -5.58 -2.77 12.23
N TYR A 247 -5.08 -3.35 13.31
CA TYR A 247 -5.59 -4.61 13.86
C TYR A 247 -6.56 -4.44 15.03
N VAL A 248 -6.59 -3.26 15.67
CA VAL A 248 -7.53 -2.94 16.75
C VAL A 248 -8.54 -1.89 16.32
N TYR A 249 -8.09 -0.75 15.81
CA TYR A 249 -8.99 0.35 15.41
C TYR A 249 -9.65 0.15 14.05
N ALA A 250 -9.26 -0.85 13.29
CA ALA A 250 -9.71 -1.08 11.91
C ALA A 250 -9.56 0.15 11.03
N GLN A 251 -8.41 0.80 11.11
CA GLN A 251 -8.02 1.96 10.30
C GLN A 251 -6.94 1.58 9.31
N TYR A 252 -6.93 2.26 8.18
CA TYR A 252 -5.78 2.20 7.28
C TYR A 252 -4.56 2.75 7.99
N GLY A 253 -3.38 2.27 7.67
CA GLY A 253 -2.18 2.72 8.38
C GLY A 253 -0.89 2.21 7.75
N ASP A 254 0.22 2.55 8.40
CA ASP A 254 1.55 2.17 7.95
C ASP A 254 1.87 0.69 8.23
N ASP A 255 2.91 0.20 7.55
CA ASP A 255 3.41 -1.16 7.73
C ASP A 255 4.23 -1.26 9.04
N PRO A 256 3.83 -2.11 9.99
CA PRO A 256 4.56 -2.29 11.25
C PRO A 256 5.86 -3.09 11.12
N SER A 257 6.19 -3.63 9.93
CA SER A 257 7.35 -4.52 9.73
C SER A 257 8.72 -3.83 9.70
N GLY A 258 8.75 -2.50 9.82
CA GLY A 258 9.96 -1.68 9.81
C GLY A 258 9.83 -0.43 10.67
N GLU A 259 10.87 0.40 10.65
CA GLU A 259 10.87 1.72 11.28
C GLU A 259 11.08 2.80 10.23
N GLY A 260 10.17 3.77 10.18
CA GLY A 260 10.25 4.90 9.25
C GLY A 260 11.54 5.70 9.47
N VAL A 261 12.27 5.97 8.38
CA VAL A 261 13.58 6.65 8.43
C VAL A 261 13.47 8.01 9.12
N PHE A 262 12.40 8.75 8.84
CA PHE A 262 12.20 10.11 9.38
C PHE A 262 11.15 10.16 10.50
N ARG A 263 10.81 9.02 11.12
CA ARG A 263 9.75 8.94 12.14
C ARG A 263 9.94 9.89 13.32
N ALA A 264 11.19 10.11 13.74
CA ALA A 264 11.49 10.97 14.88
C ALA A 264 11.41 12.48 14.56
N THR A 265 11.56 12.86 13.28
CA THR A 265 11.70 14.26 12.87
C THR A 265 10.56 14.76 12.00
N PHE A 266 9.89 13.87 11.26
CA PHE A 266 8.79 14.24 10.38
C PHE A 266 7.44 14.25 11.12
N ASN A 267 6.69 15.33 10.95
CA ASN A 267 5.35 15.48 11.49
C ASN A 267 4.43 16.03 10.40
N THR A 268 3.44 15.25 9.99
CA THR A 268 2.48 15.61 8.93
C THR A 268 1.71 16.89 9.21
N LYS A 269 1.37 17.17 10.49
CA LYS A 269 0.67 18.41 10.88
C LYS A 269 1.53 19.65 10.76
N PHE A 270 2.86 19.49 10.76
CA PHE A 270 3.82 20.58 10.74
C PHE A 270 4.50 20.77 9.37
N HIS A 271 4.83 19.66 8.70
CA HIS A 271 5.61 19.69 7.45
C HIS A 271 4.76 19.53 6.18
N VAL A 272 3.45 19.21 6.29
CA VAL A 272 2.58 19.01 5.14
C VAL A 272 1.51 20.09 5.12
N VAL A 273 1.38 20.75 3.98
CA VAL A 273 0.34 21.76 3.70
C VAL A 273 -0.54 21.28 2.54
N GLU A 274 -1.78 21.74 2.49
CA GLU A 274 -2.69 21.33 1.42
C GLU A 274 -2.16 21.71 0.04
N THR A 275 -1.61 22.91 -0.08
CA THR A 275 -0.94 23.40 -1.30
C THR A 275 0.27 24.26 -0.98
N THR A 276 1.33 24.15 -1.78
CA THR A 276 2.45 25.09 -1.78
C THR A 276 2.31 26.04 -2.95
N LEU A 277 2.51 27.33 -2.71
CA LEU A 277 2.48 28.33 -3.78
C LEU A 277 3.83 28.34 -4.52
N VAL A 278 3.77 28.24 -5.83
CA VAL A 278 4.95 28.44 -6.69
C VAL A 278 5.31 29.92 -6.68
N ILE A 279 6.59 30.23 -6.45
CA ILE A 279 7.10 31.60 -6.35
C ILE A 279 7.62 32.02 -7.74
N PRO A 280 6.97 33.00 -8.40
CA PRO A 280 7.43 33.45 -9.71
C PRO A 280 8.86 34.00 -9.66
N GLY A 281 9.66 33.66 -10.70
CA GLY A 281 11.05 34.11 -10.83
C GLY A 281 12.07 33.35 -9.98
N TYR A 282 11.64 32.50 -9.05
CA TYR A 282 12.57 31.64 -8.30
C TYR A 282 12.92 30.38 -9.10
N PRO A 283 14.18 29.90 -9.00
CA PRO A 283 14.58 28.68 -9.70
C PRO A 283 13.75 27.47 -9.25
N ILE A 284 13.42 26.60 -10.18
CA ILE A 284 12.90 25.26 -9.94
C ILE A 284 14.08 24.31 -9.79
N ILE A 285 14.09 23.54 -8.73
CA ILE A 285 15.04 22.47 -8.47
C ILE A 285 14.29 21.14 -8.63
N VAL A 286 14.73 20.31 -9.55
CA VAL A 286 14.16 18.99 -9.75
C VAL A 286 15.12 17.95 -9.17
N GLY A 287 14.68 17.25 -8.12
CA GLY A 287 15.35 16.04 -7.66
C GLY A 287 15.04 14.88 -8.60
N GLN A 288 16.05 14.18 -9.10
CA GLN A 288 15.87 13.11 -10.08
C GLN A 288 16.51 11.81 -9.61
N ASP A 289 15.71 10.76 -9.51
CA ASP A 289 16.20 9.41 -9.40
C ASP A 289 16.17 8.73 -10.77
N PHE A 290 17.26 8.02 -11.11
CA PHE A 290 17.46 7.35 -12.40
C PHE A 290 17.10 5.86 -12.28
N GLY A 291 16.80 5.23 -13.40
CA GLY A 291 16.52 3.80 -13.46
C GLY A 291 15.34 3.46 -14.38
N ARG A 292 14.81 2.25 -14.24
CA ARG A 292 13.64 1.78 -15.02
C ARG A 292 12.34 2.38 -14.53
N ASN A 293 12.29 2.82 -13.27
CA ASN A 293 11.18 3.51 -12.67
C ASN A 293 11.68 4.89 -12.19
N PRO A 294 11.95 5.82 -13.11
CA PRO A 294 12.49 7.13 -12.77
C PRO A 294 11.45 7.95 -12.00
N TRP A 295 11.94 8.71 -11.01
CA TRP A 295 11.12 9.65 -10.26
C TRP A 295 11.72 11.04 -10.32
N SER A 296 10.85 12.05 -10.32
CA SER A 296 11.24 13.46 -10.25
C SER A 296 10.45 14.16 -9.18
N LEU A 297 11.12 15.03 -8.38
CA LEU A 297 10.50 15.87 -7.36
C LEU A 297 10.74 17.33 -7.72
N ILE A 298 9.68 18.09 -7.97
CA ILE A 298 9.72 19.51 -8.33
C ILE A 298 9.68 20.35 -7.08
N CYS A 299 10.74 21.15 -6.85
CA CYS A 299 10.93 21.94 -5.66
C CYS A 299 11.30 23.39 -5.95
N GLN A 300 11.12 24.26 -4.99
CA GLN A 300 11.71 25.60 -4.92
C GLN A 300 12.32 25.86 -3.53
N VAL A 301 13.27 26.77 -3.47
CA VAL A 301 13.73 27.36 -2.19
C VAL A 301 13.25 28.80 -2.14
N ASP A 302 12.49 29.14 -1.11
CA ASP A 302 11.98 30.51 -0.96
C ASP A 302 13.05 31.49 -0.44
N HIS A 303 12.67 32.76 -0.31
CA HIS A 303 13.56 33.83 0.17
C HIS A 303 14.02 33.64 1.63
N MET A 304 13.34 32.80 2.41
CA MET A 304 13.70 32.45 3.77
C MET A 304 14.59 31.19 3.85
N GLY A 305 14.89 30.57 2.72
CA GLY A 305 15.66 29.33 2.65
C GLY A 305 14.85 28.08 3.03
N ARG A 306 13.51 28.13 2.95
CA ARG A 306 12.65 26.95 3.13
C ARG A 306 12.57 26.19 1.81
N LEU A 307 12.64 24.87 1.90
CA LEU A 307 12.43 23.97 0.78
C LEU A 307 10.92 23.67 0.62
N LEU A 308 10.38 23.99 -0.53
CA LEU A 308 8.98 23.75 -0.90
C LEU A 308 8.93 22.63 -1.93
N ALA A 309 8.39 21.47 -1.58
CA ALA A 309 8.12 20.38 -2.51
C ALA A 309 6.73 20.57 -3.10
N HIS A 310 6.65 20.82 -4.42
CA HIS A 310 5.42 21.19 -5.11
C HIS A 310 4.71 20.00 -5.74
N GLU A 311 5.45 19.20 -6.52
CA GLU A 311 4.90 18.06 -7.26
C GLU A 311 5.90 16.93 -7.39
N GLU A 312 5.38 15.72 -7.38
CA GLU A 312 6.11 14.50 -7.71
C GLU A 312 5.66 13.95 -9.07
N VAL A 313 6.59 13.35 -9.81
CA VAL A 313 6.33 12.76 -11.13
C VAL A 313 6.98 11.39 -11.19
N ALA A 314 6.17 10.36 -11.34
CA ALA A 314 6.61 8.97 -11.44
C ALA A 314 6.68 8.49 -12.88
N GLY A 315 7.68 7.67 -13.18
CA GLY A 315 7.73 6.85 -14.39
C GLY A 315 7.71 5.37 -14.01
N THR A 316 6.94 4.58 -14.73
CA THR A 316 6.85 3.13 -14.48
C THR A 316 7.31 2.38 -15.72
N ASN A 317 8.39 1.61 -15.57
CA ASN A 317 9.00 0.81 -16.64
C ASN A 317 9.28 1.62 -17.94
N VAL A 318 9.82 2.82 -17.77
CA VAL A 318 10.16 3.75 -18.85
C VAL A 318 11.61 4.21 -18.74
N GLY A 319 12.27 4.48 -19.87
CA GLY A 319 13.59 5.09 -19.87
C GLY A 319 13.55 6.58 -19.51
N LEU A 320 14.71 7.12 -19.07
CA LEU A 320 14.84 8.52 -18.64
C LEU A 320 14.29 9.52 -19.67
N GLU A 321 14.67 9.40 -20.93
CA GLU A 321 14.23 10.34 -21.97
C GLU A 321 12.72 10.36 -22.12
N LYS A 322 12.09 9.17 -22.14
CA LYS A 322 10.64 9.04 -22.24
C LYS A 322 9.95 9.65 -21.01
N HIS A 323 10.47 9.41 -19.82
CA HIS A 323 9.98 10.03 -18.59
C HIS A 323 10.06 11.56 -18.65
N ILE A 324 11.20 12.11 -19.06
CA ILE A 324 11.40 13.55 -19.18
C ILE A 324 10.43 14.17 -20.19
N VAL A 325 10.32 13.58 -21.39
CA VAL A 325 9.53 14.15 -22.48
C VAL A 325 8.02 14.00 -22.22
N GLN A 326 7.57 12.84 -21.74
CA GLN A 326 6.15 12.54 -21.62
C GLN A 326 5.55 12.92 -20.28
N SER A 327 6.34 12.95 -19.20
CA SER A 327 5.83 13.14 -17.84
C SER A 327 6.33 14.44 -17.20
N LEU A 328 7.64 14.66 -17.11
CA LEU A 328 8.20 15.79 -16.38
C LEU A 328 8.05 17.11 -17.17
N ARG A 329 8.41 17.13 -18.46
CA ARG A 329 8.36 18.34 -19.29
C ARG A 329 6.96 18.96 -19.35
N PRO A 330 5.85 18.21 -19.56
CA PRO A 330 4.52 18.78 -19.53
C PRO A 330 4.13 19.44 -18.21
N ARG A 331 4.69 18.94 -17.08
CA ARG A 331 4.48 19.57 -15.76
C ARG A 331 5.25 20.88 -15.64
N LEU A 332 6.53 20.89 -16.03
CA LEU A 332 7.39 22.07 -15.94
C LEU A 332 6.99 23.21 -16.91
N PHE A 333 6.26 22.91 -17.96
CA PHE A 333 5.73 23.90 -18.93
C PHE A 333 4.32 24.41 -18.58
N GLN A 334 3.76 24.04 -17.41
CA GLN A 334 2.52 24.66 -16.92
C GLN A 334 2.75 26.12 -16.59
N GLU A 335 1.71 26.94 -16.73
CA GLU A 335 1.73 28.40 -16.53
C GLU A 335 2.40 28.81 -15.22
N LYS A 336 2.16 28.08 -14.14
CA LYS A 336 2.75 28.34 -12.80
C LYS A 336 4.26 28.27 -12.74
N TYR A 337 4.93 27.56 -13.68
CA TYR A 337 6.37 27.38 -13.74
C TYR A 337 7.02 28.16 -14.89
N LEU A 338 6.22 28.83 -15.74
CA LEU A 338 6.73 29.54 -16.91
C LEU A 338 7.74 30.63 -16.52
N GLY A 339 8.86 30.68 -17.27
CA GLY A 339 9.93 31.64 -17.04
C GLY A 339 10.90 31.30 -15.90
N ALA A 340 10.62 30.26 -15.11
CA ALA A 340 11.54 29.80 -14.06
C ALA A 340 12.77 29.10 -14.68
N LYS A 341 13.96 29.36 -14.10
CA LYS A 341 15.16 28.58 -14.41
C LYS A 341 15.01 27.20 -13.78
N ILE A 342 15.19 26.14 -14.57
CA ILE A 342 15.07 24.76 -14.12
C ILE A 342 16.47 24.17 -13.97
N ILE A 343 16.72 23.53 -12.83
CA ILE A 343 17.97 22.85 -12.48
C ILE A 343 17.62 21.44 -12.03
N VAL A 344 18.29 20.42 -12.59
CA VAL A 344 18.09 19.04 -12.21
C VAL A 344 19.25 18.55 -11.37
N VAL A 345 18.96 18.00 -10.20
CA VAL A 345 19.92 17.36 -9.30
C VAL A 345 19.58 15.88 -9.19
N GLY A 346 20.49 15.00 -9.54
CA GLY A 346 20.21 13.56 -9.51
C GLY A 346 21.27 12.74 -8.80
N ASP A 347 21.05 11.42 -8.81
CA ASP A 347 22.01 10.44 -8.31
C ASP A 347 23.40 10.70 -8.96
N PRO A 348 24.47 10.86 -8.18
CA PRO A 348 25.84 11.02 -8.70
C PRO A 348 26.25 9.91 -9.67
N SER A 349 25.72 8.69 -9.53
CA SER A 349 26.00 7.58 -10.44
C SER A 349 25.52 7.84 -11.88
N GLY A 350 24.65 8.82 -12.09
CA GLY A 350 24.17 9.25 -13.41
C GLY A 350 25.25 9.82 -14.33
N VAL A 351 26.48 10.02 -13.86
CA VAL A 351 27.67 10.33 -14.70
C VAL A 351 28.19 9.10 -15.44
N ASN A 352 27.85 7.90 -14.95
CA ASN A 352 28.31 6.66 -15.56
C ASN A 352 27.56 6.40 -16.87
N LYS A 353 28.31 5.99 -17.90
CA LYS A 353 27.72 5.57 -19.15
C LYS A 353 27.05 4.22 -19.02
N GLY A 354 25.88 4.05 -19.62
CA GLY A 354 25.18 2.76 -19.66
C GLY A 354 25.92 1.72 -20.50
N GLN A 355 25.66 0.44 -20.27
CA GLN A 355 26.27 -0.65 -21.07
C GLN A 355 25.87 -0.60 -22.56
N VAL A 356 24.78 0.09 -22.89
CA VAL A 356 24.20 0.18 -24.25
C VAL A 356 24.25 1.60 -24.80
N SER A 357 24.54 2.62 -23.98
CA SER A 357 24.57 4.03 -24.38
C SER A 357 25.93 4.67 -24.04
N GLU A 358 26.53 5.35 -24.99
CA GLU A 358 27.73 6.14 -24.75
C GLU A 358 27.47 7.47 -24.03
N GLU A 359 26.19 7.84 -23.88
CA GLU A 359 25.72 9.05 -23.22
C GLU A 359 25.37 8.80 -21.75
N SER A 360 25.83 9.69 -20.87
CA SER A 360 25.41 9.66 -19.45
C SER A 360 24.00 10.22 -19.25
N CYS A 361 23.34 9.90 -18.10
CA CYS A 361 22.03 10.47 -17.77
C CYS A 361 22.06 12.00 -17.74
N PHE A 362 23.15 12.59 -17.24
CA PHE A 362 23.29 14.05 -17.21
C PHE A 362 23.52 14.68 -18.56
N ASP A 363 24.21 13.99 -19.46
CA ASP A 363 24.39 14.48 -20.83
C ASP A 363 23.07 14.45 -21.60
N ALA A 364 22.30 13.39 -21.45
CA ALA A 364 20.95 13.28 -22.00
C ALA A 364 20.04 14.42 -21.51
N LEU A 365 20.04 14.72 -20.20
CA LEU A 365 19.27 15.83 -19.63
C LEU A 365 19.71 17.18 -20.20
N LYS A 366 21.02 17.44 -20.29
CA LYS A 366 21.59 18.67 -20.90
C LYS A 366 21.20 18.81 -22.36
N ARG A 367 21.29 17.73 -23.13
CA ARG A 367 20.85 17.71 -24.55
C ARG A 367 19.36 18.03 -24.69
N MET A 368 18.55 17.59 -23.74
CA MET A 368 17.11 17.93 -23.69
C MET A 368 16.81 19.35 -23.18
N GLY A 369 17.84 20.15 -22.85
CA GLY A 369 17.72 21.53 -22.41
C GLY A 369 17.59 21.72 -20.90
N PHE A 370 17.85 20.69 -20.09
CA PHE A 370 17.83 20.76 -18.65
C PHE A 370 19.27 20.80 -18.09
N PRO A 371 19.73 21.90 -17.53
CA PRO A 371 20.96 21.94 -16.77
C PRO A 371 20.90 20.90 -15.63
N ALA A 372 21.83 19.94 -15.65
CA ALA A 372 21.78 18.81 -14.72
C ALA A 372 23.17 18.47 -14.19
N PHE A 373 23.22 18.05 -12.92
CA PHE A 373 24.44 17.60 -12.24
C PHE A 373 24.12 16.59 -11.13
N GLY A 374 25.12 15.84 -10.70
CA GLY A 374 25.02 14.91 -9.59
C GLY A 374 25.00 15.63 -8.24
N ALA A 375 24.26 15.06 -7.28
CA ALA A 375 24.35 15.47 -5.89
C ALA A 375 25.81 15.32 -5.37
N PRO A 376 26.21 16.03 -4.31
CA PRO A 376 27.60 16.01 -3.82
C PRO A 376 28.12 14.64 -3.41
N THR A 377 27.25 13.76 -2.95
CA THR A 377 27.57 12.38 -2.55
C THR A 377 26.40 11.43 -2.77
N ASN A 378 26.70 10.14 -2.93
CA ASN A 378 25.70 9.07 -2.91
C ASN A 378 25.64 8.33 -1.56
N ASP A 379 26.50 8.67 -0.61
CA ASP A 379 26.50 8.07 0.70
C ASP A 379 25.20 8.36 1.44
N ILE A 380 24.61 7.31 2.03
CA ILE A 380 23.28 7.39 2.60
C ILE A 380 23.22 8.30 3.83
N ASP A 381 24.21 8.24 4.72
CA ASP A 381 24.20 9.02 5.96
C ASP A 381 24.17 10.54 5.75
N PRO A 382 25.04 11.16 4.91
CA PRO A 382 24.94 12.58 4.59
C PRO A 382 23.61 12.95 3.94
N ARG A 383 23.05 12.08 3.12
CA ARG A 383 21.77 12.28 2.45
C ARG A 383 20.62 12.36 3.45
N LEU A 384 20.56 11.43 4.39
CA LEU A 384 19.55 11.42 5.46
C LEU A 384 19.70 12.62 6.38
N ARG A 385 20.94 12.93 6.84
CA ARG A 385 21.20 14.10 7.69
C ARG A 385 20.80 15.42 7.04
N ALA A 386 20.94 15.56 5.73
CA ALA A 386 20.52 16.78 5.03
C ALA A 386 19.00 16.97 5.10
N VAL A 387 18.21 15.90 4.96
CA VAL A 387 16.75 15.95 5.12
C VAL A 387 16.37 16.21 6.58
N GLU A 388 16.98 15.50 7.53
CA GLU A 388 16.74 15.69 8.96
C GLU A 388 17.03 17.11 9.42
N ALA A 389 18.10 17.72 8.91
CA ALA A 389 18.43 19.12 9.19
C ALA A 389 17.35 20.08 8.69
N LEU A 390 16.73 19.83 7.54
CA LEU A 390 15.61 20.62 7.04
C LEU A 390 14.34 20.40 7.86
N LEU A 391 14.08 19.17 8.30
CA LEU A 391 12.94 18.83 9.15
C LEU A 391 13.06 19.46 10.55
N ALA A 392 14.24 19.40 11.16
CA ALA A 392 14.48 19.93 12.49
C ALA A 392 14.55 21.47 12.53
N ARG A 393 14.97 22.09 11.41
CA ARG A 393 15.13 23.54 11.34
C ARG A 393 13.78 24.23 11.23
N GLN A 394 13.63 25.30 12.05
CA GLN A 394 12.52 26.24 11.93
C GLN A 394 13.00 27.56 11.34
N THR A 395 12.21 28.12 10.46
CA THR A 395 12.48 29.40 9.81
C THR A 395 11.27 30.31 10.00
N ASN A 396 11.45 31.43 10.67
CA ASN A 396 10.39 32.40 10.96
C ASN A 396 9.13 31.76 11.59
N GLY A 397 9.35 30.88 12.59
CA GLY A 397 8.27 30.20 13.33
C GLY A 397 7.58 29.03 12.59
N GLY A 398 8.03 28.68 11.40
CA GLY A 398 7.51 27.55 10.61
C GLY A 398 8.59 26.56 10.18
N PRO A 399 8.21 25.40 9.62
CA PRO A 399 9.14 24.38 9.18
C PRO A 399 9.98 24.84 7.98
N SER A 400 11.22 24.36 7.89
CA SER A 400 12.10 24.65 6.73
C SER A 400 11.89 23.70 5.56
N LEU A 401 11.11 22.64 5.72
CA LEU A 401 10.62 21.77 4.66
C LEU A 401 9.10 21.77 4.68
N LEU A 402 8.49 22.14 3.56
CA LEU A 402 7.04 22.10 3.34
C LEU A 402 6.71 21.21 2.14
N ILE A 403 5.84 20.26 2.33
CA ILE A 403 5.41 19.30 1.30
C ILE A 403 3.94 19.56 0.95
N ASN A 404 3.68 19.75 -0.35
CA ASN A 404 2.34 19.88 -0.91
C ASN A 404 1.63 18.51 -0.86
N ARG A 405 0.55 18.40 -0.08
CA ARG A 405 -0.23 17.16 0.07
C ARG A 405 -0.80 16.69 -1.27
N ALA A 406 -1.41 17.61 -2.02
CA ALA A 406 -2.06 17.29 -3.28
C ALA A 406 -1.06 16.95 -4.40
N GLY A 407 0.10 17.61 -4.40
CA GLY A 407 1.12 17.43 -5.43
C GLY A 407 2.14 16.32 -5.15
N CYS A 408 2.32 15.95 -3.87
CA CYS A 408 3.32 14.98 -3.43
C CYS A 408 2.74 13.91 -2.49
N PRO A 409 1.62 13.25 -2.82
CA PRO A 409 0.98 12.29 -1.93
C PRO A 409 1.89 11.10 -1.60
N PHE A 410 2.72 10.67 -2.55
CA PHE A 410 3.63 9.55 -2.37
C PHE A 410 4.84 9.92 -1.50
N LEU A 411 5.38 11.13 -1.65
CA LEU A 411 6.43 11.66 -0.78
C LEU A 411 5.93 11.79 0.66
N VAL A 412 4.72 12.32 0.88
CA VAL A 412 4.11 12.41 2.22
C VAL A 412 4.10 11.03 2.89
N ARG A 413 3.75 10.00 2.15
CA ARG A 413 3.75 8.64 2.65
C ARG A 413 5.14 8.08 2.90
N ALA A 414 6.08 8.31 1.98
CA ALA A 414 7.47 7.91 2.17
C ALA A 414 8.01 8.48 3.49
N MET A 415 7.74 9.76 3.75
CA MET A 415 8.16 10.45 4.97
C MET A 415 7.40 9.99 6.23
N SER A 416 6.14 9.56 6.10
CA SER A 416 5.31 9.07 7.21
C SER A 416 5.64 7.64 7.65
N GLY A 417 6.58 6.94 6.98
CA GLY A 417 7.00 5.58 7.35
C GLY A 417 7.07 4.59 6.20
N GLY A 418 6.65 4.98 4.99
CA GLY A 418 6.81 4.14 3.79
C GLY A 418 8.27 3.90 3.45
N TYR A 419 9.12 4.94 3.54
CA TYR A 419 10.58 4.81 3.46
C TYR A 419 11.14 4.44 4.84
N ARG A 420 11.69 3.21 4.96
CA ARG A 420 11.93 2.60 6.26
C ARG A 420 13.18 1.72 6.30
N TYR A 421 13.65 1.49 7.53
CA TYR A 421 14.58 0.40 7.84
C TYR A 421 13.80 -0.90 8.02
N LYS A 422 14.13 -1.94 7.27
CA LYS A 422 13.60 -3.28 7.53
C LYS A 422 14.27 -3.92 8.73
N ARG A 423 13.55 -4.83 9.38
CA ARG A 423 14.13 -5.66 10.44
C ARG A 423 14.74 -6.94 9.86
N HIS A 424 15.82 -7.39 10.48
CA HIS A 424 16.34 -8.74 10.30
C HIS A 424 15.38 -9.76 10.93
N LYS A 425 15.61 -11.05 10.67
CA LYS A 425 14.80 -12.14 11.27
C LYS A 425 14.90 -12.21 12.80
N ASP A 426 15.98 -11.72 13.38
CA ASP A 426 16.21 -11.57 14.82
C ASP A 426 15.56 -10.33 15.45
N GLY A 427 14.88 -9.51 14.66
CA GLY A 427 14.20 -8.29 15.09
C GLY A 427 15.05 -7.02 15.08
N ALA A 428 16.37 -7.09 14.86
CA ALA A 428 17.24 -5.93 14.76
C ALA A 428 16.96 -5.13 13.47
N LEU A 429 17.04 -3.80 13.54
CA LEU A 429 16.92 -2.94 12.34
C LEU A 429 18.16 -3.11 11.45
N ARG A 430 17.96 -3.08 10.15
CA ARG A 430 19.05 -3.00 9.18
C ARG A 430 19.76 -1.65 9.29
N ALA A 431 21.06 -1.63 9.05
CA ALA A 431 21.85 -0.39 9.11
C ALA A 431 21.51 0.62 7.99
N VAL A 432 20.93 0.16 6.89
CA VAL A 432 20.52 0.99 5.74
C VAL A 432 19.02 0.83 5.47
N PRO A 433 18.33 1.92 5.08
CA PRO A 433 16.95 1.85 4.63
C PRO A 433 16.75 0.88 3.46
N GLU A 434 15.52 0.42 3.28
CA GLU A 434 15.16 -0.43 2.16
C GLU A 434 15.34 0.31 0.84
N LYS A 435 16.24 -0.21 -0.02
CA LYS A 435 16.59 0.42 -1.29
C LYS A 435 15.67 -0.01 -2.45
N PHE A 436 15.13 -1.22 -2.38
CA PHE A 436 14.25 -1.78 -3.40
C PHE A 436 12.92 -2.18 -2.75
N ASP A 437 12.14 -1.18 -2.34
CA ASP A 437 10.77 -1.44 -1.89
C ASP A 437 9.86 -1.64 -3.10
N LYS A 438 8.90 -2.56 -2.97
CA LYS A 438 7.95 -2.87 -4.05
C LYS A 438 7.07 -1.68 -4.43
N GLU A 439 6.90 -0.75 -3.50
CA GLU A 439 6.03 0.41 -3.66
C GLU A 439 6.76 1.63 -4.23
N GLY A 440 8.11 1.65 -4.22
CA GLY A 440 8.94 2.72 -4.79
C GLY A 440 9.14 3.94 -3.88
N PHE A 441 8.90 3.83 -2.57
CA PHE A 441 9.11 4.93 -1.62
C PHE A 441 10.57 5.40 -1.55
N SER A 442 11.51 4.49 -1.75
CA SER A 442 12.93 4.81 -1.81
C SER A 442 13.26 5.79 -2.94
N HIS A 443 12.63 5.63 -4.11
CA HIS A 443 12.91 6.47 -5.27
C HIS A 443 12.55 7.95 -5.04
N ILE A 444 11.34 8.22 -4.52
CA ILE A 444 10.93 9.60 -4.23
C ILE A 444 11.67 10.18 -3.03
N ALA A 445 12.00 9.36 -2.03
CA ALA A 445 12.83 9.77 -0.91
C ALA A 445 14.25 10.14 -1.36
N ASP A 446 14.83 9.42 -2.32
CA ASP A 446 16.12 9.71 -2.93
C ASP A 446 16.08 11.04 -3.68
N CYS A 447 15.02 11.33 -4.44
CA CYS A 447 14.82 12.64 -5.06
C CYS A 447 14.87 13.79 -4.05
N LEU A 448 14.18 13.66 -2.92
CA LEU A 448 14.20 14.66 -1.84
C LEU A 448 15.61 14.80 -1.23
N GLN A 449 16.29 13.69 -0.98
CA GLN A 449 17.62 13.66 -0.38
C GLN A 449 18.67 14.35 -1.27
N TYR A 450 18.62 14.16 -2.59
CA TYR A 450 19.52 14.86 -3.52
C TYR A 450 19.28 16.37 -3.51
N VAL A 451 18.03 16.80 -3.51
CA VAL A 451 17.70 18.24 -3.37
C VAL A 451 18.14 18.76 -2.02
N ALA A 452 17.89 18.04 -0.94
CA ALA A 452 18.25 18.43 0.43
C ALA A 452 19.76 18.64 0.58
N LEU A 453 20.60 17.78 0.02
CA LEU A 453 22.06 17.94 0.02
C LEU A 453 22.51 19.25 -0.61
N VAL A 454 21.93 19.65 -1.72
CA VAL A 454 22.27 20.88 -2.43
C VAL A 454 21.79 22.11 -1.66
N VAL A 455 20.60 22.05 -1.09
CA VAL A 455 20.00 23.14 -0.28
C VAL A 455 20.75 23.32 1.03
N HIS A 456 21.02 22.23 1.74
CA HIS A 456 21.72 22.25 3.03
C HIS A 456 23.18 22.73 2.86
N GLY A 457 23.85 22.34 1.78
CA GLY A 457 25.20 22.77 1.45
C GLY A 457 25.32 24.20 0.94
N GLY A 458 24.21 24.96 0.86
CA GLY A 458 24.21 26.33 0.34
C GLY A 458 24.53 26.45 -1.16
N LEU A 459 24.61 25.33 -1.87
CA LEU A 459 25.06 25.27 -3.28
C LEU A 459 24.04 25.84 -4.25
N VAL A 460 22.77 26.00 -3.85
CA VAL A 460 21.70 26.54 -4.71
C VAL A 460 22.09 27.93 -5.26
N HIS A 461 22.63 28.82 -4.41
CA HIS A 461 23.03 30.17 -4.81
C HIS A 461 24.29 30.15 -5.70
N GLU A 462 25.21 29.23 -5.46
CA GLU A 462 26.42 29.08 -6.29
C GLU A 462 26.08 28.60 -7.68
N PHE A 463 25.19 27.60 -7.80
CA PHE A 463 24.72 27.12 -9.10
C PHE A 463 23.89 28.17 -9.84
N ALA A 464 23.02 28.89 -9.15
CA ALA A 464 22.27 29.98 -9.77
C ALA A 464 23.19 31.10 -10.30
N ARG A 465 24.32 31.40 -9.61
CA ARG A 465 25.36 32.35 -10.10
C ARG A 465 26.17 31.80 -11.30
N ARG A 466 26.58 30.52 -11.24
CA ARG A 466 27.33 29.88 -12.34
C ARG A 466 26.53 29.80 -13.64
N MET A 467 25.22 29.80 -13.58
CA MET A 467 24.29 29.78 -14.71
C MET A 467 23.86 31.16 -15.21
N GLN A 468 24.32 32.26 -14.60
CA GLN A 468 24.17 33.56 -15.22
C GLN A 468 24.99 33.57 -16.53
N PRO A 469 24.38 33.91 -17.69
CA PRO A 469 25.16 34.09 -18.88
C PRO A 469 26.24 35.11 -18.55
N ARG A 470 27.50 34.75 -18.71
CA ARG A 470 28.59 35.74 -18.61
C ARG A 470 28.20 36.85 -19.55
N ALA A 471 27.94 38.03 -19.01
CA ALA A 471 27.76 39.23 -19.81
C ALA A 471 28.97 39.34 -20.71
N ARG A 472 28.78 39.20 -22.03
CA ARG A 472 29.85 39.49 -22.95
C ARG A 472 30.29 40.89 -22.67
N PRO A 473 31.60 41.14 -22.42
CA PRO A 473 32.07 42.51 -22.26
C PRO A 473 31.71 43.25 -23.55
N VAL A 474 30.85 44.24 -23.42
CA VAL A 474 30.56 45.18 -24.51
C VAL A 474 31.85 45.96 -24.70
N ASN A 475 32.66 45.52 -25.66
CA ASN A 475 33.81 46.31 -26.12
C ASN A 475 33.28 47.60 -26.78
N ARG A 476 32.95 48.60 -25.96
CA ARG A 476 32.81 49.99 -26.43
C ARG A 476 34.22 50.47 -26.82
N ARG A 477 34.64 50.24 -28.07
CA ARG A 477 35.63 51.05 -28.71
C ARG A 477 34.98 52.44 -28.88
N ILE A 478 35.31 53.35 -27.97
CA ILE A 478 35.12 54.74 -28.19
C ILE A 478 36.23 55.14 -29.18
N THR A 479 35.91 55.26 -30.44
CA THR A 479 36.75 55.93 -31.41
C THR A 479 36.47 57.42 -31.22
N ALA A 480 37.43 58.13 -30.63
CA ALA A 480 37.52 59.60 -30.72
C ALA A 480 37.81 59.95 -32.20
N ALA A 481 36.80 60.34 -32.93
CA ALA A 481 36.95 61.02 -34.21
C ALA A 481 36.77 62.52 -33.92
N GLY A 482 37.83 63.22 -34.19
CA GLY A 482 38.03 64.61 -33.88
C GLY A 482 37.11 65.56 -34.62
N TRP A 483 37.06 66.71 -34.03
CA TRP A 483 36.55 67.92 -34.57
C TRP A 483 37.49 68.47 -35.71
N THR A 484 36.92 68.74 -36.80
CA THR A 484 37.10 69.99 -37.64
C THR A 484 35.81 70.18 -38.39
#